data_69f262e93a7783d79a6e111ce5123b49
#
_entry.id   69f262e93a7783d79a6e111ce5123b49
#
_cell.length_a   1.000
_cell.length_b   1.000
_cell.length_c   1.000
_cell.angle_alpha   90.00
_cell.angle_beta   90.00
_cell.angle_gamma   90.00
#
_symmetry.space_group_name_H-M   'P 1'
#
loop_
_entity.id
_entity.type
_entity.pdbx_description
1 polymer ?
#
loop_
_entity_poly.entity_id
_entity_poly.type
_entity_poly.pdbx_seq_one_letter_code
_entity_poly.pdbx_strand_id
1 'polypeptide(L)'
;MRQSVTELQIDVGLSITVADAGDWIVKADGREFKLEEISDFYRAWLLLERPYPDVRAAFDQIALNLNVTIPFPFAKLIGSALKAKSGQWTDRAMIWVSFLTETEKASLKDLFIEARDSKWASQKSRQLARQYLNEIERSGQSG
;
A
#
# COMPACT_ATOMS: atom_id res chain seq x y z
N MET A 1 -22.28 -23.85 -0.81
CA MET A 1 -21.84 -23.18 0.42
C MET A 1 -20.82 -22.12 0.10
N ARG A 2 -21.08 -20.90 0.52
CA ARG A 2 -20.09 -19.83 0.32
C ARG A 2 -19.02 -19.93 1.37
N GLN A 3 -17.78 -20.05 0.95
CA GLN A 3 -16.66 -19.92 1.88
C GLN A 3 -16.45 -18.43 2.17
N SER A 4 -16.36 -18.10 3.46
CA SER A 4 -16.01 -16.74 3.86
C SER A 4 -14.54 -16.48 3.54
N VAL A 5 -14.27 -15.41 2.83
CA VAL A 5 -12.89 -15.00 2.57
C VAL A 5 -12.35 -14.34 3.84
N THR A 6 -11.36 -14.96 4.46
CA THR A 6 -10.72 -14.44 5.68
C THR A 6 -9.25 -14.12 5.50
N GLU A 7 -8.67 -14.47 4.34
CA GLU A 7 -7.28 -14.12 4.03
C GLU A 7 -7.13 -13.94 2.52
N LEU A 8 -6.14 -13.13 2.15
CA LEU A 8 -5.76 -12.91 0.77
C LEU A 8 -4.40 -13.55 0.53
N GLN A 9 -4.36 -14.55 -0.36
CA GLN A 9 -3.11 -15.17 -0.75
C GLN A 9 -2.35 -14.28 -1.72
N ILE A 10 -1.09 -13.96 -1.37
CA ILE A 10 -0.21 -13.14 -2.20
C ILE A 10 0.63 -14.03 -3.11
N ASP A 11 1.15 -15.11 -2.56
CA ASP A 11 2.02 -16.08 -3.23
C ASP A 11 1.96 -17.39 -2.46
N VAL A 12 2.66 -18.41 -2.93
CA VAL A 12 2.76 -19.69 -2.23
C VAL A 12 3.38 -19.45 -0.84
N GLY A 13 2.66 -19.88 0.20
CA GLY A 13 3.11 -19.69 1.58
C GLY A 13 3.07 -18.26 2.10
N LEU A 14 2.43 -17.34 1.36
CA LEU A 14 2.39 -15.93 1.72
C LEU A 14 0.97 -15.39 1.60
N SER A 15 0.40 -14.95 2.71
CA SER A 15 -0.96 -14.42 2.73
C SER A 15 -1.10 -13.28 3.74
N ILE A 16 -2.18 -12.52 3.61
CA ILE A 16 -2.52 -11.44 4.55
C ILE A 16 -3.89 -11.73 5.16
N THR A 17 -3.99 -11.55 6.45
CA THR A 17 -5.24 -11.68 7.19
C THR A 17 -5.24 -10.72 8.39
N VAL A 18 -6.22 -10.87 9.28
CA VAL A 18 -6.29 -10.10 10.52
C VAL A 18 -6.17 -11.06 11.69
N ALA A 19 -5.30 -10.74 12.64
CA ALA A 19 -5.14 -11.52 13.86
C ALA A 19 -6.32 -11.28 14.81
N ASP A 20 -6.46 -12.15 15.80
CA ASP A 20 -7.57 -12.10 16.78
C ASP A 20 -7.67 -10.74 17.47
N ALA A 21 -6.54 -10.04 17.64
CA ALA A 21 -6.51 -8.73 18.26
C ALA A 21 -6.96 -7.59 17.31
N GLY A 22 -7.28 -7.91 16.06
CA GLY A 22 -7.71 -6.90 15.08
C GLY A 22 -6.60 -6.30 14.25
N ASP A 23 -5.36 -6.78 14.40
CA ASP A 23 -4.21 -6.27 13.65
C ASP A 23 -4.06 -6.97 12.31
N TRP A 24 -3.76 -6.20 11.28
CA TRP A 24 -3.40 -6.78 9.99
C TRP A 24 -2.02 -7.45 10.10
N ILE A 25 -1.92 -8.68 9.59
CA ILE A 25 -0.70 -9.48 9.65
C ILE A 25 -0.42 -10.14 8.31
N VAL A 26 0.87 -10.43 8.09
CA VAL A 26 1.32 -11.29 6.99
C VAL A 26 1.68 -12.64 7.57
N LYS A 27 1.18 -13.71 6.94
CA LYS A 27 1.62 -15.07 7.23
C LYS A 27 2.61 -15.49 6.15
N ALA A 28 3.82 -15.82 6.57
CA ALA A 28 4.89 -16.26 5.66
C ALA A 28 5.50 -17.52 6.18
N ASP A 29 5.32 -18.62 5.45
CA ASP A 29 5.87 -19.95 5.78
C ASP A 29 5.58 -20.39 7.23
N GLY A 30 4.33 -20.18 7.65
CA GLY A 30 3.87 -20.58 8.98
C GLY A 30 4.19 -19.59 10.08
N ARG A 31 4.82 -18.44 9.75
CA ARG A 31 5.10 -17.37 10.72
C ARG A 31 4.19 -16.18 10.49
N GLU A 32 3.90 -15.47 11.56
CA GLU A 32 3.05 -14.27 11.50
C GLU A 32 3.88 -13.02 11.77
N PHE A 33 3.66 -11.99 10.96
CA PHE A 33 4.35 -10.70 11.09
C PHE A 33 3.32 -9.57 11.07
N LYS A 34 3.34 -8.72 12.10
CA LYS A 34 2.44 -7.57 12.17
C LYS A 34 2.80 -6.54 11.12
N LEU A 35 1.77 -5.88 10.56
CA LEU A 35 1.92 -4.79 9.60
C LEU A 35 1.67 -3.47 10.32
N GLU A 36 2.67 -2.95 11.01
CA GLU A 36 2.58 -1.69 11.77
C GLU A 36 3.40 -0.58 11.13
N GLU A 37 4.69 -0.82 10.95
CA GLU A 37 5.61 0.17 10.41
C GLU A 37 5.74 0.00 8.90
N ILE A 38 6.15 1.09 8.22
CA ILE A 38 6.37 1.05 6.77
C ILE A 38 7.29 -0.12 6.40
N SER A 39 8.35 -0.35 7.18
CA SER A 39 9.32 -1.41 6.90
C SER A 39 8.72 -2.81 6.97
N ASP A 40 7.57 -2.99 7.61
CA ASP A 40 6.94 -4.32 7.72
C ASP A 40 6.25 -4.76 6.43
N PHE A 41 6.06 -3.87 5.47
CA PHE A 41 5.22 -4.13 4.30
C PHE A 41 5.94 -4.74 3.11
N TYR A 42 7.25 -4.96 3.18
CA TYR A 42 8.01 -5.47 2.04
C TYR A 42 7.51 -6.85 1.57
N ARG A 43 6.97 -7.66 2.48
CA ARG A 43 6.43 -8.98 2.11
C ARG A 43 5.15 -8.87 1.29
N ALA A 44 4.51 -7.71 1.30
CA ALA A 44 3.24 -7.49 0.60
C ALA A 44 3.40 -6.77 -0.74
N TRP A 45 4.63 -6.46 -1.19
CA TRP A 45 4.85 -5.69 -2.42
C TRP A 45 4.27 -6.35 -3.67
N LEU A 46 4.17 -7.68 -3.70
CA LEU A 46 3.59 -8.38 -4.85
C LEU A 46 2.14 -7.98 -5.11
N LEU A 47 1.44 -7.46 -4.11
CA LEU A 47 0.09 -6.94 -4.31
C LEU A 47 0.05 -5.76 -5.27
N LEU A 48 1.15 -4.99 -5.33
CA LEU A 48 1.23 -3.83 -6.23
C LEU A 48 1.24 -4.23 -7.70
N GLU A 49 1.45 -5.51 -8.03
CA GLU A 49 1.34 -6.03 -9.38
C GLU A 49 -0.11 -6.31 -9.80
N ARG A 50 -1.03 -6.28 -8.84
CA ARG A 50 -2.45 -6.53 -9.06
C ARG A 50 -3.20 -5.21 -9.21
N PRO A 51 -4.36 -5.20 -9.90
CA PRO A 51 -5.19 -4.00 -9.95
C PRO A 51 -5.65 -3.60 -8.55
N TYR A 52 -5.48 -2.33 -8.19
CA TYR A 52 -5.90 -1.83 -6.89
C TYR A 52 -7.36 -2.16 -6.54
N PRO A 53 -8.33 -1.95 -7.45
CA PRO A 53 -9.74 -2.23 -7.10
C PRO A 53 -9.98 -3.68 -6.67
N ASP A 54 -9.27 -4.63 -7.26
CA ASP A 54 -9.41 -6.05 -6.92
C ASP A 54 -8.86 -6.33 -5.52
N VAL A 55 -7.70 -5.75 -5.20
CA VAL A 55 -7.08 -5.91 -3.88
C VAL A 55 -7.93 -5.21 -2.81
N ARG A 56 -8.44 -4.02 -3.10
CA ARG A 56 -9.31 -3.29 -2.20
C ARG A 56 -10.58 -4.07 -1.87
N ALA A 57 -11.20 -4.64 -2.90
CA ALA A 57 -12.41 -5.44 -2.72
C ALA A 57 -12.15 -6.67 -1.84
N ALA A 58 -11.01 -7.33 -2.04
CA ALA A 58 -10.63 -8.50 -1.23
C ALA A 58 -10.45 -8.11 0.25
N PHE A 59 -9.76 -7.00 0.52
CA PHE A 59 -9.56 -6.56 1.90
C PHE A 59 -10.83 -6.08 2.56
N ASP A 60 -11.73 -5.41 1.80
CA ASP A 60 -13.03 -5.02 2.32
C ASP A 60 -13.85 -6.25 2.72
N GLN A 61 -13.77 -7.32 1.93
CA GLN A 61 -14.47 -8.57 2.24
C GLN A 61 -13.90 -9.25 3.49
N ILE A 62 -12.58 -9.27 3.63
CA ILE A 62 -11.92 -9.82 4.82
C ILE A 62 -12.34 -9.03 6.07
N ALA A 63 -12.33 -7.71 5.98
CA ALA A 63 -12.71 -6.84 7.09
C ALA A 63 -14.16 -7.09 7.51
N LEU A 64 -15.05 -7.24 6.53
CA LEU A 64 -16.46 -7.53 6.78
C LEU A 64 -16.62 -8.88 7.46
N ASN A 65 -15.96 -9.92 6.95
CA ASN A 65 -16.11 -11.29 7.47
C ASN A 65 -15.51 -11.46 8.86
N LEU A 66 -14.48 -10.68 9.20
CA LEU A 66 -13.79 -10.76 10.49
C LEU A 66 -14.19 -9.63 11.46
N ASN A 67 -15.18 -8.81 11.10
CA ASN A 67 -15.65 -7.68 11.91
C ASN A 67 -14.52 -6.70 12.27
N VAL A 68 -13.68 -6.37 11.31
CA VAL A 68 -12.56 -5.44 11.49
C VAL A 68 -13.00 -4.05 11.09
N THR A 69 -12.78 -3.07 11.97
CA THR A 69 -13.14 -1.67 11.71
C THR A 69 -11.97 -0.86 11.15
N ILE A 70 -10.73 -1.32 11.36
CA ILE A 70 -9.53 -0.62 10.90
C ILE A 70 -9.24 -1.06 9.46
N PRO A 71 -9.23 -0.13 8.48
CA PRO A 71 -8.95 -0.51 7.10
C PRO A 71 -7.48 -0.89 6.91
N PHE A 72 -7.21 -1.70 5.87
CA PHE A 72 -5.84 -2.02 5.51
C PHE A 72 -5.10 -0.73 5.14
N PRO A 73 -3.89 -0.51 5.69
CA PRO A 73 -3.18 0.75 5.48
C PRO A 73 -2.43 0.78 4.15
N PHE A 74 -3.15 1.04 3.05
CA PHE A 74 -2.57 1.07 1.71
C PHE A 74 -1.45 2.08 1.57
N ALA A 75 -1.56 3.24 2.23
CA ALA A 75 -0.51 4.27 2.16
C ALA A 75 0.83 3.74 2.69
N LYS A 76 0.80 2.91 3.73
CA LYS A 76 2.03 2.31 4.28
C LYS A 76 2.63 1.30 3.33
N LEU A 77 1.81 0.52 2.64
CA LEU A 77 2.30 -0.43 1.62
C LEU A 77 3.00 0.34 0.49
N ILE A 78 2.35 1.37 -0.02
CA ILE A 78 2.92 2.22 -1.07
C ILE A 78 4.20 2.88 -0.57
N GLY A 79 4.18 3.44 0.63
CA GLY A 79 5.34 4.08 1.23
C GLY A 79 6.53 3.14 1.38
N SER A 80 6.28 1.90 1.76
CA SER A 80 7.32 0.87 1.85
C SER A 80 8.02 0.66 0.51
N ALA A 81 7.24 0.55 -0.57
CA ALA A 81 7.81 0.37 -1.91
C ALA A 81 8.62 1.58 -2.36
N LEU A 82 8.13 2.79 -2.10
CA LEU A 82 8.83 4.02 -2.44
C LEU A 82 10.15 4.14 -1.67
N LYS A 83 10.13 3.79 -0.39
CA LYS A 83 11.29 3.89 0.48
C LYS A 83 12.40 2.92 0.09
N ALA A 84 12.05 1.82 -0.57
CA ALA A 84 13.02 0.83 -1.02
C ALA A 84 13.94 1.34 -2.12
N LYS A 85 13.60 2.45 -2.77
CA LYS A 85 14.39 3.09 -3.83
C LYS A 85 14.63 2.15 -5.02
N SER A 86 13.62 1.34 -5.35
CA SER A 86 13.62 0.47 -6.50
C SER A 86 12.78 1.09 -7.61
N GLY A 87 13.34 1.22 -8.81
CA GLY A 87 12.59 1.76 -9.94
C GLY A 87 11.36 0.93 -10.26
N GLN A 88 11.50 -0.39 -10.23
CA GLN A 88 10.41 -1.31 -10.54
C GLN A 88 9.25 -1.18 -9.54
N TRP A 89 9.54 -1.23 -8.25
CA TRP A 89 8.49 -1.17 -7.23
C TRP A 89 7.88 0.23 -7.13
N THR A 90 8.68 1.27 -7.36
CA THR A 90 8.19 2.64 -7.39
C THR A 90 7.20 2.84 -8.54
N ASP A 91 7.51 2.32 -9.74
CA ASP A 91 6.59 2.43 -10.89
C ASP A 91 5.24 1.80 -10.56
N ARG A 92 5.22 0.65 -9.92
CA ARG A 92 3.98 -0.03 -9.54
C ARG A 92 3.23 0.72 -8.43
N ALA A 93 3.95 1.19 -7.42
CA ALA A 93 3.37 1.93 -6.31
C ALA A 93 2.73 3.24 -6.78
N MET A 94 3.34 3.93 -7.72
CA MET A 94 2.82 5.20 -8.24
C MET A 94 1.46 5.05 -8.90
N ILE A 95 1.20 3.89 -9.53
CA ILE A 95 -0.12 3.62 -10.13
C ILE A 95 -1.20 3.61 -9.04
N TRP A 96 -0.90 3.04 -7.88
CA TRP A 96 -1.84 2.93 -6.78
C TRP A 96 -2.09 4.26 -6.06
N VAL A 97 -1.16 5.20 -6.12
CA VAL A 97 -1.29 6.50 -5.43
C VAL A 97 -2.55 7.24 -5.86
N SER A 98 -2.96 7.11 -7.13
CA SER A 98 -4.14 7.80 -7.63
C SER A 98 -5.43 7.40 -6.92
N PHE A 99 -5.45 6.27 -6.23
CA PHE A 99 -6.61 5.78 -5.48
C PHE A 99 -6.62 6.21 -4.01
N LEU A 100 -5.55 6.86 -3.55
CA LEU A 100 -5.44 7.29 -2.15
C LEU A 100 -6.24 8.56 -1.90
N THR A 101 -6.65 8.75 -0.66
CA THR A 101 -7.26 10.01 -0.22
C THR A 101 -6.21 11.11 -0.18
N GLU A 102 -6.67 12.36 -0.10
CA GLU A 102 -5.76 13.51 0.00
C GLU A 102 -4.88 13.42 1.26
N THR A 103 -5.46 12.99 2.38
CA THR A 103 -4.72 12.79 3.63
C THR A 103 -3.64 11.72 3.49
N GLU A 104 -3.97 10.61 2.83
CA GLU A 104 -3.01 9.53 2.60
C GLU A 104 -1.87 9.98 1.69
N LYS A 105 -2.19 10.71 0.61
CA LYS A 105 -1.15 11.26 -0.28
C LYS A 105 -0.23 12.21 0.48
N ALA A 106 -0.79 13.08 1.31
CA ALA A 106 0.00 14.03 2.09
C ALA A 106 0.96 13.32 3.04
N SER A 107 0.58 12.17 3.57
CA SER A 107 1.45 11.39 4.45
C SER A 107 2.69 10.85 3.73
N LEU A 108 2.67 10.80 2.40
CA LEU A 108 3.77 10.30 1.58
C LEU A 108 4.62 11.42 0.97
N LYS A 109 4.38 12.67 1.36
CA LYS A 109 5.02 13.84 0.75
C LYS A 109 6.54 13.72 0.66
N ASP A 110 7.21 13.36 1.76
CA ASP A 110 8.66 13.27 1.78
C ASP A 110 9.18 12.21 0.83
N LEU A 111 8.46 11.09 0.69
CA LEU A 111 8.84 10.02 -0.23
C LEU A 111 8.64 10.45 -1.69
N PHE A 112 7.63 11.26 -1.98
CA PHE A 112 7.46 11.84 -3.32
C PHE A 112 8.58 12.81 -3.66
N ILE A 113 9.04 13.61 -2.69
CA ILE A 113 10.17 14.52 -2.89
C ILE A 113 11.43 13.71 -3.23
N GLU A 114 11.71 12.65 -2.48
CA GLU A 114 12.85 11.79 -2.76
C GLU A 114 12.78 11.16 -4.15
N ALA A 115 11.61 10.66 -4.55
CA ALA A 115 11.44 10.05 -5.87
C ALA A 115 11.62 11.06 -6.99
N ARG A 116 11.01 12.26 -6.84
CA ARG A 116 11.13 13.34 -7.83
C ARG A 116 12.59 13.72 -8.09
N ASP A 117 13.39 13.79 -7.03
CA ASP A 117 14.76 14.26 -7.11
C ASP A 117 15.78 13.14 -7.32
N SER A 118 15.31 11.89 -7.45
CA SER A 118 16.18 10.72 -7.51
C SER A 118 16.69 10.44 -8.92
N LYS A 119 17.72 9.57 -8.98
CA LYS A 119 18.21 9.00 -10.24
C LYS A 119 17.74 7.57 -10.43
N TRP A 120 17.22 6.94 -9.37
CA TRP A 120 16.79 5.55 -9.40
C TRP A 120 15.34 5.37 -9.90
N ALA A 121 14.50 6.39 -9.75
CA ALA A 121 13.11 6.33 -10.23
C ALA A 121 13.05 6.60 -11.73
N SER A 122 12.09 5.96 -12.41
CA SER A 122 11.87 6.20 -13.84
C SER A 122 11.42 7.64 -14.07
N GLN A 123 11.58 8.12 -15.30
CA GLN A 123 11.10 9.44 -15.68
C GLN A 123 9.60 9.58 -15.40
N LYS A 124 8.83 8.55 -15.72
CA LYS A 124 7.39 8.54 -15.47
C LYS A 124 7.07 8.67 -13.97
N SER A 125 7.77 7.92 -13.12
CA SER A 125 7.56 8.01 -11.67
C SER A 125 7.97 9.38 -11.13
N ARG A 126 9.05 9.96 -11.62
CA ARG A 126 9.47 11.31 -11.22
C ARG A 126 8.43 12.35 -11.60
N GLN A 127 7.84 12.24 -12.78
CA GLN A 127 6.77 13.13 -13.22
C GLN A 127 5.50 12.96 -12.37
N LEU A 128 5.13 11.73 -12.06
CA LEU A 128 3.99 11.46 -11.20
C LEU A 128 4.22 12.00 -9.78
N ALA A 129 5.42 11.83 -9.25
CA ALA A 129 5.76 12.37 -7.94
C ALA A 129 5.57 13.89 -7.91
N ARG A 130 6.02 14.59 -8.97
CA ARG A 130 5.85 16.04 -9.10
C ARG A 130 4.37 16.41 -9.15
N GLN A 131 3.58 15.66 -9.91
CA GLN A 131 2.14 15.88 -10.02
C GLN A 131 1.45 15.72 -8.67
N TYR A 132 1.76 14.63 -7.93
CA TYR A 132 1.17 14.38 -6.63
C TYR A 132 1.57 15.45 -5.61
N LEU A 133 2.81 15.93 -5.65
CA LEU A 133 3.26 17.02 -4.79
C LEU A 133 2.48 18.30 -5.06
N ASN A 134 2.21 18.60 -6.33
CA ASN A 134 1.38 19.77 -6.70
C ASN A 134 -0.05 19.60 -6.16
N GLU A 135 -0.62 18.41 -6.23
CA GLU A 135 -1.94 18.13 -5.69
C GLU A 135 -2.00 18.33 -4.17
N ILE A 136 -0.97 17.86 -3.47
CA ILE A 136 -0.87 18.03 -2.02
C ILE A 136 -0.81 19.51 -1.66
N GLU A 137 0.00 20.27 -2.38
CA GLU A 137 0.14 21.70 -2.15
C GLU A 137 -1.17 22.45 -2.36
N ARG A 138 -1.91 22.12 -3.42
CA ARG A 138 -3.22 22.73 -3.70
C ARG A 138 -4.22 22.41 -2.59
N SER A 139 -4.27 21.17 -2.11
CA SER A 139 -5.16 20.78 -1.01
C SER A 139 -4.85 21.56 0.25
N GLY A 140 -3.57 21.78 0.55
CA GLY A 140 -3.15 22.56 1.71
C GLY A 140 -3.53 24.04 1.62
N GLN A 141 -3.60 24.59 0.41
CA GLN A 141 -3.92 25.99 0.18
C GLN A 141 -5.42 26.27 0.15
N SER A 142 -6.23 25.28 -0.16
CA SER A 142 -7.68 25.45 -0.28
C SER A 142 -8.43 25.31 1.02
N GLY A 143 -7.70 25.08 2.11
CA GLY A 143 -8.29 24.87 3.44
C GLY A 143 -8.83 26.13 4.11
#